data_9c5cae025d1fe6c88337f949f4856b07
#
_entry.id   9c5cae025d1fe6c88337f949f4856b07
#
_cell.length_a   1.000
_cell.length_b   1.000
_cell.length_c   1.000
_cell.angle_alpha   90.00
_cell.angle_beta   90.00
_cell.angle_gamma   90.00
#
_symmetry.space_group_name_H-M   'P 1'
#
loop_
_entity.id
_entity.type
_entity.pdbx_description
1 polymer ?
#
loop_
_entity_poly.entity_id
_entity_poly.type
_entity_poly.pdbx_seq_one_letter_code
_entity_poly.pdbx_strand_id
1 'polypeptide(L)'
;PAHVFARHGVGRSFQRTNIFDSMTAQENVKTAALVHLDHAFRFVKPFAAYRRLEEEAERALSLVGLQERCHVQARALSYGEQRMLEIAMVLATRPSIVLLDEPMSGIGYDETRRVTELIAGLKHDHSVILIEHDLSAVFSLADRLTVLVNGTVAACGSVEEVRADKAVQEAY
;
A
#
# COMPACT_ATOMS: atom_id res chain seq x y z
N PRO A 1 16.97 9.13 2.85
CA PRO A 1 16.19 8.74 4.05
C PRO A 1 14.70 8.66 3.75
N ALA A 2 13.96 7.72 4.37
CA ALA A 2 12.54 7.44 4.09
C ALA A 2 11.63 8.69 4.19
N HIS A 3 11.87 9.56 5.17
CA HIS A 3 11.11 10.81 5.34
C HIS A 3 11.25 11.80 4.17
N VAL A 4 12.34 11.71 3.41
CA VAL A 4 12.55 12.56 2.20
C VAL A 4 11.61 12.08 1.09
N PHE A 5 11.51 10.76 0.87
CA PHE A 5 10.61 10.19 -0.13
C PHE A 5 9.15 10.54 0.18
N ALA A 6 8.73 10.42 1.44
CA ALA A 6 7.37 10.78 1.85
C ALA A 6 7.04 12.25 1.54
N ARG A 7 7.98 13.18 1.77
CA ARG A 7 7.81 14.61 1.42
C ARG A 7 7.72 14.86 -0.09
N HIS A 8 8.29 13.99 -0.89
CA HIS A 8 8.19 14.05 -2.36
C HIS A 8 6.98 13.28 -2.91
N GLY A 9 6.04 12.89 -2.05
CA GLY A 9 4.80 12.23 -2.46
C GLY A 9 4.99 10.77 -2.83
N VAL A 10 6.01 10.09 -2.31
CA VAL A 10 6.20 8.64 -2.48
C VAL A 10 5.76 7.92 -1.21
N GLY A 11 4.71 7.11 -1.29
CA GLY A 11 4.29 6.20 -0.25
C GLY A 11 4.80 4.78 -0.54
N ARG A 12 5.33 4.09 0.47
CA ARG A 12 5.83 2.72 0.33
C ARG A 12 5.27 1.81 1.41
N SER A 13 4.73 0.65 1.02
CA SER A 13 4.55 -0.49 1.92
C SER A 13 5.83 -1.31 2.02
N PHE A 14 5.95 -2.11 3.06
CA PHE A 14 7.11 -2.98 3.26
C PHE A 14 6.68 -4.45 3.20
N GLN A 15 7.61 -5.34 2.88
CA GLN A 15 7.35 -6.79 2.84
C GLN A 15 6.88 -7.34 4.20
N ARG A 16 7.39 -6.81 5.31
CA ARG A 16 6.88 -7.09 6.66
C ARG A 16 5.89 -6.02 7.06
N THR A 17 4.73 -6.43 7.56
CA THR A 17 3.71 -5.52 8.05
C THR A 17 4.28 -4.60 9.12
N ASN A 18 4.20 -3.29 8.88
CA ASN A 18 4.77 -2.27 9.75
C ASN A 18 3.66 -1.42 10.38
N ILE A 19 2.95 -2.03 11.34
CA ILE A 19 1.83 -1.43 12.07
C ILE A 19 2.14 -1.37 13.56
N PHE A 20 1.43 -0.50 14.27
CA PHE A 20 1.49 -0.40 15.73
C PHE A 20 0.45 -1.33 16.35
N ASP A 21 0.85 -2.51 16.77
CA ASP A 21 -0.02 -3.60 17.22
C ASP A 21 -0.98 -3.22 18.36
N SER A 22 -0.55 -2.37 19.28
CA SER A 22 -1.32 -1.93 20.45
C SER A 22 -2.29 -0.80 20.15
N MET A 23 -2.14 -0.13 19.01
CA MET A 23 -3.01 0.95 18.56
C MET A 23 -4.19 0.38 17.78
N THR A 24 -5.30 1.11 17.76
CA THR A 24 -6.44 0.82 16.87
C THR A 24 -6.08 1.07 15.42
N ALA A 25 -6.88 0.52 14.49
CA ALA A 25 -6.71 0.79 13.06
C ALA A 25 -6.73 2.29 12.75
N GLN A 26 -7.65 3.03 13.36
CA GLN A 26 -7.76 4.48 13.20
C GLN A 26 -6.51 5.22 13.72
N GLU A 27 -5.99 4.84 14.89
CA GLU A 27 -4.77 5.47 15.46
C GLU A 27 -3.54 5.21 14.61
N ASN A 28 -3.40 4.01 14.02
CA ASN A 28 -2.36 3.67 13.07
C ASN A 28 -2.39 4.62 11.87
N VAL A 29 -3.55 4.78 11.25
CA VAL A 29 -3.72 5.64 10.07
C VAL A 29 -3.52 7.11 10.42
N LYS A 30 -4.05 7.59 11.57
CA LYS A 30 -3.80 8.96 12.06
C LYS A 30 -2.29 9.23 12.25
N THR A 31 -1.55 8.24 12.75
CA THR A 31 -0.09 8.35 12.93
C THR A 31 0.62 8.54 11.59
N ALA A 32 0.23 7.80 10.57
CA ALA A 32 0.78 7.97 9.22
C ALA A 32 0.42 9.34 8.61
N ALA A 33 -0.80 9.83 8.84
CA ALA A 33 -1.27 11.11 8.33
C ALA A 33 -0.56 12.34 8.97
N LEU A 34 0.17 12.16 10.08
CA LEU A 34 0.95 13.24 10.71
C LEU A 34 1.98 13.88 9.77
N VAL A 35 2.40 13.19 8.72
CA VAL A 35 3.34 13.73 7.71
C VAL A 35 2.84 15.01 7.05
N HIS A 36 1.51 15.24 7.03
CA HIS A 36 0.88 16.44 6.47
C HIS A 36 0.79 17.62 7.44
N LEU A 37 1.12 17.40 8.70
CA LEU A 37 1.16 18.50 9.65
C LEU A 37 2.50 19.23 9.48
N ASP A 38 2.44 20.46 8.95
CA ASP A 38 3.60 21.34 8.91
C ASP A 38 4.25 21.43 10.29
N HIS A 39 5.56 21.45 10.33
CA HIS A 39 6.54 21.39 11.41
C HIS A 39 6.22 22.03 12.77
N ALA A 40 5.02 22.49 12.98
CA ALA A 40 4.54 22.88 14.28
C ALA A 40 4.19 21.63 15.10
N PHE A 41 5.23 20.92 15.58
CA PHE A 41 5.10 20.05 16.74
C PHE A 41 4.52 20.86 17.90
N ARG A 42 3.23 21.12 17.84
CA ARG A 42 2.48 21.65 18.95
C ARG A 42 2.15 20.47 19.85
N PHE A 43 3.10 20.10 20.71
CA PHE A 43 2.94 19.13 21.81
C PHE A 43 1.78 19.43 22.77
N VAL A 44 0.96 20.44 22.48
CA VAL A 44 -0.01 21.03 23.39
C VAL A 44 -1.45 20.59 23.13
N LYS A 45 -1.75 19.91 22.01
CA LYS A 45 -3.13 19.47 21.75
C LYS A 45 -3.23 17.94 21.77
N PRO A 46 -4.26 17.37 22.41
CA PRO A 46 -4.53 15.94 22.34
C PRO A 46 -4.62 15.48 20.88
N PHE A 47 -4.13 14.29 20.56
CA PHE A 47 -4.17 13.68 19.23
C PHE A 47 -5.58 13.69 18.62
N ALA A 48 -6.61 13.50 19.46
CA ALA A 48 -8.02 13.58 19.08
C ALA A 48 -8.49 14.98 18.63
N ALA A 49 -7.73 16.04 18.92
CA ALA A 49 -8.12 17.41 18.54
C ALA A 49 -7.81 17.78 17.08
N TYR A 50 -7.22 16.86 16.32
CA TYR A 50 -6.87 17.09 14.93
C TYR A 50 -7.95 16.51 13.99
N ARG A 51 -9.06 17.25 13.82
CA ARG A 51 -10.16 16.89 12.92
C ARG A 51 -9.69 16.43 11.53
N ARG A 52 -8.68 17.10 10.97
CA ARG A 52 -8.10 16.72 9.67
C ARG A 52 -7.49 15.32 9.66
N LEU A 53 -6.90 14.86 10.79
CA LEU A 53 -6.37 13.49 10.89
C LEU A 53 -7.48 12.46 10.97
N GLU A 54 -8.63 12.82 11.56
CA GLU A 54 -9.81 11.96 11.61
C GLU A 54 -10.40 11.77 10.22
N GLU A 55 -10.62 12.86 9.50
CA GLU A 55 -11.11 12.84 8.11
C GLU A 55 -10.20 12.00 7.20
N GLU A 56 -8.86 12.13 7.33
CA GLU A 56 -7.91 11.31 6.58
C GLU A 56 -7.96 9.84 6.96
N ALA A 57 -8.07 9.53 8.25
CA ALA A 57 -8.15 8.15 8.70
C ALA A 57 -9.45 7.49 8.23
N GLU A 58 -10.58 8.18 8.33
CA GLU A 58 -11.87 7.69 7.83
C GLU A 58 -11.82 7.43 6.33
N ARG A 59 -11.29 8.37 5.56
CA ARG A 59 -11.10 8.22 4.11
C ARG A 59 -10.23 7.00 3.77
N ALA A 60 -9.07 6.89 4.38
CA ALA A 60 -8.13 5.81 4.07
C ALA A 60 -8.67 4.44 4.50
N LEU A 61 -9.30 4.34 5.67
CA LEU A 61 -9.93 3.11 6.14
C LEU A 61 -11.12 2.70 5.27
N SER A 62 -11.90 3.65 4.78
CA SER A 62 -13.00 3.38 3.85
C SER A 62 -12.48 2.82 2.52
N LEU A 63 -11.39 3.37 1.96
CA LEU A 63 -10.79 2.88 0.72
C LEU A 63 -10.37 1.41 0.80
N VAL A 64 -9.89 0.97 1.97
CA VAL A 64 -9.44 -0.41 2.18
C VAL A 64 -10.52 -1.31 2.81
N GLY A 65 -11.75 -0.81 3.03
CA GLY A 65 -12.87 -1.58 3.59
C GLY A 65 -12.73 -1.90 5.09
N LEU A 66 -12.01 -1.09 5.85
CA LEU A 66 -11.80 -1.27 7.29
C LEU A 66 -12.56 -0.25 8.16
N GLN A 67 -13.53 0.49 7.62
CA GLN A 67 -14.26 1.52 8.36
C GLN A 67 -14.98 0.96 9.60
N GLU A 68 -15.56 -0.22 9.53
CA GLU A 68 -16.25 -0.85 10.66
C GLU A 68 -15.28 -1.43 11.71
N ARG A 69 -14.02 -1.56 11.33
CA ARG A 69 -12.93 -2.08 12.19
C ARG A 69 -12.04 -0.98 12.75
N CYS A 70 -12.39 0.29 12.55
CA CYS A 70 -11.55 1.45 12.90
C CYS A 70 -11.12 1.50 14.37
N HIS A 71 -11.94 1.01 15.30
CA HIS A 71 -11.66 0.97 16.74
C HIS A 71 -11.05 -0.36 17.23
N VAL A 72 -10.84 -1.32 16.31
CA VAL A 72 -10.20 -2.60 16.65
C VAL A 72 -8.69 -2.41 16.73
N GLN A 73 -8.05 -2.97 17.75
CA GLN A 73 -6.60 -2.98 17.87
C GLN A 73 -5.98 -3.75 16.69
N ALA A 74 -4.89 -3.22 16.13
CA ALA A 74 -4.25 -3.80 14.94
C ALA A 74 -3.85 -5.26 15.13
N ARG A 75 -3.39 -5.66 16.32
CA ARG A 75 -3.08 -7.07 16.65
C ARG A 75 -4.29 -8.02 16.62
N ALA A 76 -5.51 -7.49 16.74
CA ALA A 76 -6.75 -8.27 16.73
C ALA A 76 -7.39 -8.37 15.32
N LEU A 77 -6.79 -7.74 14.33
CA LEU A 77 -7.14 -7.86 12.93
C LEU A 77 -6.56 -9.17 12.36
N SER A 78 -7.23 -9.76 11.38
CA SER A 78 -6.66 -10.86 10.59
C SER A 78 -5.42 -10.39 9.83
N TYR A 79 -4.58 -11.31 9.37
CA TYR A 79 -3.37 -10.97 8.62
C TYR A 79 -3.69 -10.16 7.34
N GLY A 80 -4.75 -10.53 6.62
CA GLY A 80 -5.24 -9.78 5.46
C GLY A 80 -5.72 -8.38 5.82
N GLU A 81 -6.47 -8.22 6.94
CA GLU A 81 -6.89 -6.90 7.44
C GLU A 81 -5.69 -6.04 7.88
N GLN A 82 -4.66 -6.64 8.49
CA GLN A 82 -3.42 -5.94 8.84
C GLN A 82 -2.70 -5.44 7.58
N ARG A 83 -2.70 -6.25 6.50
CA ARG A 83 -2.13 -5.84 5.21
C ARG A 83 -2.91 -4.68 4.59
N MET A 84 -4.23 -4.72 4.65
CA MET A 84 -5.10 -3.61 4.22
C MET A 84 -4.88 -2.36 5.07
N LEU A 85 -4.69 -2.51 6.39
CA LEU A 85 -4.35 -1.40 7.28
C LEU A 85 -3.02 -0.74 6.90
N GLU A 86 -1.99 -1.52 6.58
CA GLU A 86 -0.70 -0.99 6.11
C GLU A 86 -0.87 -0.16 4.83
N ILE A 87 -1.67 -0.66 3.87
CA ILE A 87 -1.97 0.10 2.65
C ILE A 87 -2.74 1.39 2.99
N ALA A 88 -3.70 1.34 3.92
CA ALA A 88 -4.41 2.53 4.40
C ALA A 88 -3.46 3.58 5.00
N MET A 89 -2.47 3.15 5.79
CA MET A 89 -1.44 4.05 6.34
C MET A 89 -0.63 4.73 5.23
N VAL A 90 -0.27 3.99 4.18
CA VAL A 90 0.41 4.56 3.00
C VAL A 90 -0.49 5.59 2.31
N LEU A 91 -1.76 5.25 2.05
CA LEU A 91 -2.72 6.14 1.37
C LEU A 91 -3.06 7.40 2.18
N ALA A 92 -3.02 7.32 3.52
CA ALA A 92 -3.21 8.47 4.40
C ALA A 92 -2.10 9.53 4.25
N THR A 93 -0.94 9.16 3.70
CA THR A 93 0.11 10.13 3.36
C THR A 93 -0.14 10.86 2.04
N ARG A 94 -1.27 10.64 1.36
CA ARG A 94 -1.66 11.22 0.06
C ARG A 94 -0.51 11.18 -0.97
N PRO A 95 0.07 10.02 -1.22
CA PRO A 95 1.20 9.93 -2.14
C PRO A 95 0.73 10.13 -3.58
N SER A 96 1.57 10.70 -4.43
CA SER A 96 1.37 10.67 -5.89
C SER A 96 1.88 9.35 -6.50
N ILE A 97 2.85 8.71 -5.84
CA ILE A 97 3.42 7.43 -6.23
C ILE A 97 3.26 6.45 -5.07
N VAL A 98 2.62 5.31 -5.30
CA VAL A 98 2.45 4.21 -4.34
C VAL A 98 3.35 3.05 -4.74
N LEU A 99 4.28 2.67 -3.86
CA LEU A 99 5.15 1.51 -4.04
C LEU A 99 4.68 0.39 -3.11
N LEU A 100 4.26 -0.73 -3.70
CA LEU A 100 3.77 -1.90 -2.99
C LEU A 100 4.74 -3.07 -3.22
N ASP A 101 5.24 -3.62 -2.11
CA ASP A 101 6.26 -4.68 -2.11
C ASP A 101 5.60 -5.98 -1.61
N GLU A 102 5.30 -6.90 -2.54
CA GLU A 102 4.59 -8.16 -2.33
C GLU A 102 3.31 -8.02 -1.46
N PRO A 103 2.35 -7.13 -1.82
CA PRO A 103 1.18 -6.88 -0.99
C PRO A 103 0.26 -8.10 -0.85
N MET A 104 0.38 -9.08 -1.73
CA MET A 104 -0.46 -10.29 -1.75
C MET A 104 0.21 -11.49 -1.08
N SER A 105 1.46 -11.35 -0.62
CA SER A 105 2.20 -12.46 -0.01
C SER A 105 1.58 -12.89 1.33
N GLY A 106 1.30 -14.19 1.46
CA GLY A 106 0.83 -14.80 2.72
C GLY A 106 -0.62 -14.55 3.09
N ILE A 107 -1.41 -13.91 2.22
CA ILE A 107 -2.86 -13.73 2.41
C ILE A 107 -3.67 -14.76 1.62
N GLY A 108 -4.92 -14.99 2.03
CA GLY A 108 -5.82 -15.93 1.36
C GLY A 108 -6.36 -15.44 0.03
N TYR A 109 -7.05 -16.31 -0.70
CA TYR A 109 -7.58 -16.01 -2.03
C TYR A 109 -8.54 -14.82 -2.04
N ASP A 110 -9.46 -14.76 -1.07
CA ASP A 110 -10.44 -13.68 -0.99
C ASP A 110 -9.77 -12.32 -0.66
N GLU A 111 -8.76 -12.33 0.20
CA GLU A 111 -7.98 -11.16 0.52
C GLU A 111 -7.14 -10.70 -0.68
N THR A 112 -6.52 -11.64 -1.41
CA THR A 112 -5.78 -11.33 -2.65
C THR A 112 -6.67 -10.63 -3.65
N ARG A 113 -7.90 -11.11 -3.86
CA ARG A 113 -8.86 -10.45 -4.74
C ARG A 113 -9.17 -9.02 -4.29
N ARG A 114 -9.41 -8.79 -3.00
CA ARG A 114 -9.67 -7.45 -2.45
C ARG A 114 -8.49 -6.50 -2.64
N VAL A 115 -7.27 -6.99 -2.39
CA VAL A 115 -6.04 -6.19 -2.62
C VAL A 115 -5.90 -5.86 -4.11
N THR A 116 -6.17 -6.83 -5.01
CA THR A 116 -6.14 -6.62 -6.46
C THR A 116 -7.14 -5.55 -6.89
N GLU A 117 -8.39 -5.65 -6.43
CA GLU A 117 -9.45 -4.66 -6.72
C GLU A 117 -9.07 -3.26 -6.20
N LEU A 118 -8.52 -3.18 -4.99
CA LEU A 118 -8.01 -1.92 -4.42
C LEU A 118 -6.91 -1.31 -5.30
N ILE A 119 -5.90 -2.10 -5.68
CA ILE A 119 -4.77 -1.63 -6.49
C ILE A 119 -5.27 -1.15 -7.87
N ALA A 120 -6.21 -1.87 -8.49
CA ALA A 120 -6.82 -1.45 -9.75
C ALA A 120 -7.52 -0.08 -9.61
N GLY A 121 -8.23 0.16 -8.50
CA GLY A 121 -8.85 1.44 -8.20
C GLY A 121 -7.84 2.57 -7.99
N LEU A 122 -6.72 2.29 -7.34
CA LEU A 122 -5.68 3.29 -7.06
C LEU A 122 -5.01 3.86 -8.32
N LYS A 123 -4.98 3.11 -9.41
CA LYS A 123 -4.39 3.53 -10.69
C LYS A 123 -5.03 4.78 -11.30
N HIS A 124 -6.26 5.14 -10.89
CA HIS A 124 -6.93 6.34 -11.39
C HIS A 124 -6.32 7.64 -10.84
N ASP A 125 -5.86 7.60 -9.58
CA ASP A 125 -5.39 8.79 -8.86
C ASP A 125 -3.91 8.74 -8.51
N HIS A 126 -3.26 7.57 -8.66
CA HIS A 126 -1.89 7.33 -8.25
C HIS A 126 -1.08 6.62 -9.34
N SER A 127 0.20 6.91 -9.44
CA SER A 127 1.16 6.03 -10.11
C SER A 127 1.50 4.88 -9.17
N VAL A 128 1.20 3.63 -9.57
CA VAL A 128 1.47 2.45 -8.73
C VAL A 128 2.68 1.70 -9.27
N ILE A 129 3.64 1.43 -8.40
CA ILE A 129 4.75 0.51 -8.65
C ILE A 129 4.49 -0.72 -7.79
N LEU A 130 4.25 -1.85 -8.44
CA LEU A 130 3.95 -3.12 -7.80
C LEU A 130 5.11 -4.10 -8.02
N ILE A 131 5.63 -4.67 -6.93
CA ILE A 131 6.57 -5.78 -6.96
C ILE A 131 5.79 -7.01 -6.51
N GLU A 132 5.69 -8.01 -7.39
CA GLU A 132 4.97 -9.26 -7.13
C GLU A 132 5.59 -10.41 -7.90
N HIS A 133 5.35 -11.62 -7.39
CA HIS A 133 5.76 -12.86 -8.04
C HIS A 133 4.56 -13.69 -8.54
N ASP A 134 3.33 -13.32 -8.21
CA ASP A 134 2.11 -13.88 -8.79
C ASP A 134 1.85 -13.24 -10.16
N LEU A 135 2.22 -13.98 -11.21
CA LEU A 135 2.05 -13.50 -12.58
C LEU A 135 0.59 -13.23 -12.96
N SER A 136 -0.38 -13.96 -12.38
CA SER A 136 -1.80 -13.77 -12.66
C SER A 136 -2.27 -12.40 -12.18
N ALA A 137 -1.90 -12.05 -10.95
CA ALA A 137 -2.20 -10.74 -10.37
C ALA A 137 -1.49 -9.62 -11.14
N VAL A 138 -0.19 -9.81 -11.44
CA VAL A 138 0.59 -8.82 -12.20
C VAL A 138 -0.01 -8.56 -13.58
N PHE A 139 -0.35 -9.61 -14.35
CA PHE A 139 -0.92 -9.46 -15.69
C PHE A 139 -2.30 -8.80 -15.69
N SER A 140 -3.06 -8.94 -14.60
CA SER A 140 -4.36 -8.29 -14.47
C SER A 140 -4.29 -6.81 -14.12
N LEU A 141 -3.19 -6.37 -13.48
CA LEU A 141 -3.03 -5.04 -12.93
C LEU A 141 -2.10 -4.13 -13.74
N ALA A 142 -1.06 -4.70 -14.33
CA ALA A 142 0.01 -3.91 -14.91
C ALA A 142 -0.36 -3.31 -16.27
N ASP A 143 0.01 -2.05 -16.48
CA ASP A 143 0.01 -1.43 -17.82
C ASP A 143 1.36 -1.66 -18.49
N ARG A 144 2.40 -1.81 -17.69
CA ARG A 144 3.78 -2.02 -18.11
C ARG A 144 4.51 -2.93 -17.14
N LEU A 145 5.32 -3.85 -17.67
CA LEU A 145 6.07 -4.85 -16.90
C LEU A 145 7.58 -4.66 -17.08
N THR A 146 8.29 -4.94 -16.00
CA THR A 146 9.75 -5.13 -16.01
C THR A 146 10.05 -6.44 -15.28
N VAL A 147 10.63 -7.40 -16.00
CA VAL A 147 11.02 -8.70 -15.43
C VAL A 147 12.48 -8.67 -15.05
N LEU A 148 12.75 -9.04 -13.79
CA LEU A 148 14.10 -9.13 -13.23
C LEU A 148 14.49 -10.60 -13.08
N VAL A 149 15.63 -10.98 -13.64
CA VAL A 149 16.25 -12.31 -13.44
C VAL A 149 17.67 -12.11 -12.94
N ASN A 150 17.98 -12.70 -11.80
CA ASN A 150 19.32 -12.57 -11.17
C ASN A 150 19.80 -11.11 -11.03
N GLY A 151 18.90 -10.20 -10.72
CA GLY A 151 19.23 -8.77 -10.51
C GLY A 151 19.42 -7.97 -11.80
N THR A 152 19.20 -8.56 -12.97
CA THR A 152 19.27 -7.87 -14.27
C THR A 152 17.88 -7.81 -14.92
N VAL A 153 17.63 -6.75 -15.70
CA VAL A 153 16.39 -6.62 -16.48
C VAL A 153 16.43 -7.60 -17.64
N ALA A 154 15.56 -8.61 -17.62
CA ALA A 154 15.41 -9.58 -18.70
C ALA A 154 14.48 -9.09 -19.79
N ALA A 155 13.34 -8.48 -19.40
CA ALA A 155 12.37 -7.92 -20.34
C ALA A 155 11.71 -6.67 -19.75
N CYS A 156 11.25 -5.76 -20.64
CA CYS A 156 10.48 -4.58 -20.25
C CYS A 156 9.58 -4.17 -21.42
N GLY A 157 8.26 -4.07 -21.16
CA GLY A 157 7.30 -3.72 -22.20
C GLY A 157 5.85 -3.77 -21.71
N SER A 158 4.89 -3.84 -22.64
CA SER A 158 3.51 -4.14 -22.34
C SER A 158 3.36 -5.58 -21.81
N VAL A 159 2.20 -5.90 -21.25
CA VAL A 159 1.90 -7.26 -20.77
C VAL A 159 2.03 -8.27 -21.90
N GLU A 160 1.52 -7.95 -23.10
CA GLU A 160 1.55 -8.80 -24.28
C GLU A 160 2.97 -9.05 -24.78
N GLU A 161 3.79 -8.00 -24.86
CA GLU A 161 5.19 -8.09 -25.28
C GLU A 161 6.00 -8.98 -24.33
N VAL A 162 5.86 -8.76 -23.01
CA VAL A 162 6.61 -9.51 -21.99
C VAL A 162 6.15 -10.98 -21.93
N ARG A 163 4.85 -11.26 -22.09
CA ARG A 163 4.34 -12.66 -22.17
C ARG A 163 4.85 -13.42 -23.37
N ALA A 164 5.10 -12.75 -24.49
CA ALA A 164 5.62 -13.36 -25.72
C ALA A 164 7.15 -13.51 -25.69
N ASP A 165 7.84 -12.89 -24.76
CA ASP A 165 9.31 -12.94 -24.66
C ASP A 165 9.79 -14.32 -24.22
N LYS A 166 10.68 -14.93 -25.04
CA LYS A 166 11.21 -16.29 -24.79
C LYS A 166 12.03 -16.38 -23.51
N ALA A 167 12.82 -15.35 -23.18
CA ALA A 167 13.63 -15.35 -21.97
C ALA A 167 12.77 -15.33 -20.71
N VAL A 168 11.60 -14.70 -20.78
CA VAL A 168 10.61 -14.72 -19.69
C VAL A 168 9.96 -16.10 -19.57
N GLN A 169 9.56 -16.72 -20.70
CA GLN A 169 8.94 -18.05 -20.71
C GLN A 169 9.88 -19.17 -20.25
N GLU A 170 11.20 -18.99 -20.42
CA GLU A 170 12.21 -19.95 -19.94
C GLU A 170 12.55 -19.75 -18.45
N ALA A 171 12.25 -18.57 -17.88
CA ALA A 171 12.58 -18.22 -16.48
C ALA A 171 11.43 -18.51 -15.50
N TYR A 172 10.21 -18.63 -16.00
CA TYR A 172 8.97 -18.85 -15.25
C TYR A 172 8.14 -20.00 -15.85
#